data_af3e4aa47b2d59af2947337c51869db8
#
_entry.id   af3e4aa47b2d59af2947337c51869db8
#
_cell.length_a   1.000
_cell.length_b   1.000
_cell.length_c   1.000
_cell.angle_alpha   90.00
_cell.angle_beta   90.00
_cell.angle_gamma   90.00
#
_symmetry.space_group_name_H-M   'P 1'
#
loop_
_entity.id
_entity.type
_entity.pdbx_description
1 polymer ?
#
loop_
_entity_poly.entity_id
_entity_poly.type
_entity_poly.pdbx_seq_one_letter_code
_entity_poly.pdbx_strand_id
1 'polypeptide(L)'
;MPRRKDIKKVLVIGSGPIVIGQAAEFDYAGTQACLALKEEGYEVILANSNPATIMTDTHIADKVYMEPLTLEYVAKIIRFERPDAIVPGLGGQTGLNLAVQLAKKGILKECQVEILGTSFESIERAEDRELFKELCESLGEPVLPSHIAMSIEEAVAVAEEIGYPVVLRPAFTLGGTGGGFADDETELREMMRNALSLSPVHQVLVEKSIKGYKEIEYEVMRDRNDTAICICCMENIDPVGIHTGDSIVVAPSQTLTNKEFQMLRDSALKIIRELKIEGGCNVQFALDPLSFKYYLIEVNPRVSRSSALASKASGYPIARVSAKIAVGLTLDEIRIANTPASFEPTLDYIVTKVARFPFDKFSDASNKLGTQMKATGEVMSIGRTMEESLLKAVRSLETGVCHIYHKKFDKWSNDDLLAYIKGGTDDRLYAIGQLIRNGVDLALIYDKTKIDMFFLEKFKNIVEFENVVRAHPMDVETLRAAKRMGFSDKYIGQLWGLSQNEMYRLREKNNVFPVYKMIDTCASEFASYVPYFYSVSYTHLTLPTI
;
A
#
# COMPACT_ATOMS: atom_id res chain seq x y z
N MET A 1 9.18 9.87 29.66
CA MET A 1 9.82 8.71 30.27
C MET A 1 9.86 7.61 29.24
N PRO A 2 11.00 7.04 28.97
CA PRO A 2 11.16 6.18 27.79
C PRO A 2 10.43 4.84 27.88
N ARG A 3 9.88 4.44 29.02
CA ARG A 3 9.26 3.13 29.18
C ARG A 3 8.21 3.13 30.27
N ARG A 4 7.06 2.50 30.03
CA ARG A 4 6.01 2.22 31.02
C ARG A 4 6.49 1.15 32.00
N LYS A 5 6.81 1.54 33.23
CA LYS A 5 7.30 0.62 34.30
C LYS A 5 6.19 -0.11 35.04
N ASP A 6 4.96 0.37 34.88
CA ASP A 6 3.73 -0.22 35.42
C ASP A 6 3.23 -1.41 34.59
N ILE A 7 3.73 -1.59 33.38
CA ILE A 7 3.43 -2.71 32.47
C ILE A 7 4.61 -3.69 32.51
N LYS A 8 4.33 -4.99 32.61
CA LYS A 8 5.31 -6.07 32.57
C LYS A 8 5.01 -7.08 31.45
N LYS A 9 3.73 -7.39 31.25
CA LYS A 9 3.26 -8.43 30.35
C LYS A 9 2.31 -7.85 29.29
N VAL A 10 2.61 -8.08 28.04
CA VAL A 10 1.86 -7.54 26.89
C VAL A 10 1.37 -8.67 26.00
N LEU A 11 0.08 -8.68 25.68
CA LEU A 11 -0.50 -9.56 24.68
C LEU A 11 -0.54 -8.86 23.31
N VAL A 12 0.13 -9.44 22.33
CA VAL A 12 0.04 -9.06 20.93
C VAL A 12 -1.00 -9.95 20.24
N ILE A 13 -1.96 -9.33 19.56
CA ILE A 13 -2.95 -10.04 18.75
C ILE A 13 -2.42 -10.10 17.32
N GLY A 14 -2.23 -11.30 16.79
CA GLY A 14 -1.78 -11.53 15.42
C GLY A 14 -2.87 -11.32 14.39
N SER A 15 -2.55 -11.62 13.14
CA SER A 15 -3.45 -11.39 11.99
C SER A 15 -4.30 -12.62 11.60
N GLY A 16 -4.02 -13.79 12.18
CA GLY A 16 -4.70 -15.03 11.78
C GLY A 16 -4.18 -15.61 10.46
N PRO A 17 -5.02 -16.33 9.72
CA PRO A 17 -4.64 -16.91 8.44
C PRO A 17 -4.41 -15.82 7.39
N ILE A 18 -3.56 -16.12 6.39
CA ILE A 18 -3.40 -15.24 5.22
C ILE A 18 -4.66 -15.34 4.35
N VAL A 19 -5.32 -14.22 4.16
CA VAL A 19 -6.51 -14.07 3.30
C VAL A 19 -6.32 -12.90 2.33
N ILE A 20 -7.08 -12.87 1.24
CA ILE A 20 -7.11 -11.71 0.35
C ILE A 20 -7.59 -10.50 1.16
N GLY A 21 -6.81 -9.41 1.12
CA GLY A 21 -7.07 -8.20 1.93
C GLY A 21 -6.29 -8.14 3.24
N GLN A 22 -5.78 -9.26 3.76
CA GLN A 22 -4.95 -9.31 4.97
C GLN A 22 -3.90 -10.41 4.84
N ALA A 23 -2.75 -10.08 4.26
CA ALA A 23 -1.72 -11.04 3.89
C ALA A 23 -0.45 -10.94 4.76
N ALA A 24 0.70 -11.33 4.20
CA ALA A 24 1.98 -11.47 4.90
C ALA A 24 2.55 -10.16 5.50
N GLU A 25 2.08 -9.00 5.08
CA GLU A 25 2.47 -7.70 5.63
C GLU A 25 2.22 -7.57 7.13
N PHE A 26 1.16 -8.21 7.64
CA PHE A 26 0.84 -8.21 9.06
C PHE A 26 1.67 -9.22 9.86
N ASP A 27 2.15 -10.26 9.21
CA ASP A 27 3.15 -11.16 9.80
C ASP A 27 4.45 -10.38 10.11
N TYR A 28 4.93 -9.60 9.16
CA TYR A 28 6.05 -8.69 9.37
C TYR A 28 5.79 -7.70 10.51
N ALA A 29 4.63 -7.04 10.51
CA ALA A 29 4.30 -6.03 11.51
C ALA A 29 4.24 -6.61 12.93
N GLY A 30 3.55 -7.73 13.11
CA GLY A 30 3.44 -8.40 14.39
C GLY A 30 4.77 -8.96 14.90
N THR A 31 5.59 -9.52 14.01
CA THR A 31 6.95 -9.96 14.35
C THR A 31 7.79 -8.80 14.88
N GLN A 32 7.81 -7.66 14.16
CA GLN A 32 8.55 -6.46 14.57
C GLN A 32 8.05 -5.91 15.90
N ALA A 33 6.75 -5.99 16.15
CA ALA A 33 6.16 -5.59 17.43
C ALA A 33 6.66 -6.45 18.58
N CYS A 34 6.57 -7.77 18.47
CA CYS A 34 7.04 -8.69 19.50
C CYS A 34 8.52 -8.45 19.82
N LEU A 35 9.36 -8.34 18.79
CA LEU A 35 10.80 -8.08 18.96
C LEU A 35 11.07 -6.74 19.65
N ALA A 36 10.37 -5.67 19.25
CA ALA A 36 10.52 -4.34 19.83
C ALA A 36 10.11 -4.32 21.32
N LEU A 37 9.01 -4.98 21.66
CA LEU A 37 8.53 -5.09 23.05
C LEU A 37 9.50 -5.89 23.91
N LYS A 38 10.06 -6.99 23.40
CA LYS A 38 11.09 -7.77 24.11
C LYS A 38 12.37 -6.98 24.34
N GLU A 39 12.80 -6.19 23.37
CA GLU A 39 13.95 -5.28 23.55
C GLU A 39 13.74 -4.27 24.68
N GLU A 40 12.51 -3.77 24.82
CA GLU A 40 12.15 -2.87 25.93
C GLU A 40 11.97 -3.63 27.26
N GLY A 41 12.10 -4.97 27.25
CA GLY A 41 12.11 -5.85 28.42
C GLY A 41 10.73 -6.21 28.95
N TYR A 42 9.72 -6.26 28.09
CA TYR A 42 8.39 -6.80 28.42
C TYR A 42 8.33 -8.31 28.18
N GLU A 43 7.53 -9.02 28.99
CA GLU A 43 7.09 -10.38 28.68
C GLU A 43 6.03 -10.29 27.57
N VAL A 44 6.28 -10.94 26.44
CA VAL A 44 5.43 -10.87 25.25
C VAL A 44 4.68 -12.17 25.06
N ILE A 45 3.35 -12.09 25.08
CA ILE A 45 2.45 -13.17 24.70
C ILE A 45 1.90 -12.86 23.31
N LEU A 46 1.86 -13.88 22.46
CA LEU A 46 1.27 -13.79 21.12
C LEU A 46 0.09 -14.73 21.01
N ALA A 47 -1.04 -14.25 20.49
CA ALA A 47 -2.13 -15.08 20.02
C ALA A 47 -2.19 -15.03 18.49
N ASN A 48 -1.98 -16.17 17.83
CA ASN A 48 -2.10 -16.28 16.36
C ASN A 48 -2.34 -17.73 15.96
N SER A 49 -3.28 -17.96 15.03
CA SER A 49 -3.67 -19.31 14.59
C SER A 49 -2.89 -19.85 13.39
N ASN A 50 -2.06 -19.02 12.76
CA ASN A 50 -1.33 -19.43 11.56
C ASN A 50 0.03 -20.05 11.92
N PRO A 51 0.28 -21.35 11.64
CA PRO A 51 1.55 -22.00 11.97
C PRO A 51 2.67 -21.68 10.96
N ALA A 52 2.34 -21.13 9.79
CA ALA A 52 3.27 -20.88 8.71
C ALA A 52 3.86 -19.45 8.72
N THR A 53 3.64 -18.71 9.80
CA THR A 53 4.16 -17.35 9.96
C THR A 53 5.44 -17.33 10.79
N ILE A 54 6.33 -16.39 10.48
CA ILE A 54 7.53 -16.15 11.30
C ILE A 54 7.17 -15.62 12.69
N MET A 55 6.00 -14.96 12.81
CA MET A 55 5.50 -14.40 14.06
C MET A 55 5.36 -15.48 15.16
N THR A 56 5.00 -16.70 14.80
CA THR A 56 4.81 -17.83 15.72
C THR A 56 6.09 -18.63 15.99
N ASP A 57 7.24 -18.19 15.48
CA ASP A 57 8.54 -18.79 15.80
C ASP A 57 8.86 -18.63 17.30
N THR A 58 9.48 -19.64 17.90
CA THR A 58 9.76 -19.74 19.34
C THR A 58 10.64 -18.62 19.90
N HIS A 59 11.37 -17.91 19.03
CA HIS A 59 12.25 -16.80 19.45
C HIS A 59 11.55 -15.42 19.42
N ILE A 60 10.37 -15.33 18.83
CA ILE A 60 9.69 -14.05 18.63
C ILE A 60 8.95 -13.59 19.87
N ALA A 61 8.12 -14.45 20.47
CA ALA A 61 7.40 -14.16 21.70
C ALA A 61 7.83 -15.11 22.83
N ASP A 62 7.56 -14.76 24.09
CA ASP A 62 7.86 -15.62 25.24
C ASP A 62 6.84 -16.76 25.36
N LYS A 63 5.59 -16.50 24.91
CA LYS A 63 4.53 -17.51 24.78
C LYS A 63 3.74 -17.28 23.50
N VAL A 64 3.37 -18.38 22.84
CA VAL A 64 2.56 -18.36 21.62
C VAL A 64 1.32 -19.23 21.82
N TYR A 65 0.15 -18.62 21.68
CA TYR A 65 -1.14 -19.32 21.68
C TYR A 65 -1.57 -19.56 20.25
N MET A 66 -1.51 -20.83 19.81
CA MET A 66 -1.96 -21.31 18.51
C MET A 66 -3.47 -21.57 18.53
N GLU A 67 -4.24 -20.49 18.75
CA GLU A 67 -5.69 -20.57 18.98
C GLU A 67 -6.45 -19.67 17.97
N PRO A 68 -7.73 -19.95 17.72
CA PRO A 68 -8.56 -19.11 16.86
C PRO A 68 -8.62 -17.66 17.37
N LEU A 69 -8.44 -16.71 16.46
CA LEU A 69 -8.57 -15.29 16.78
C LEU A 69 -10.05 -14.87 16.81
N THR A 70 -10.76 -15.36 17.81
CA THR A 70 -12.15 -15.02 18.11
C THR A 70 -12.27 -14.40 19.49
N LEU A 71 -13.35 -13.64 19.71
CA LEU A 71 -13.62 -13.01 21.02
C LEU A 71 -13.54 -14.02 22.17
N GLU A 72 -14.11 -15.22 22.01
CA GLU A 72 -14.14 -16.24 23.04
C GLU A 72 -12.75 -16.72 23.43
N TYR A 73 -11.92 -17.09 22.44
CA TYR A 73 -10.58 -17.63 22.71
C TYR A 73 -9.64 -16.55 23.26
N VAL A 74 -9.64 -15.36 22.65
CA VAL A 74 -8.79 -14.25 23.13
C VAL A 74 -9.19 -13.82 24.54
N ALA A 75 -10.48 -13.80 24.86
CA ALA A 75 -10.96 -13.52 26.23
C ALA A 75 -10.50 -14.59 27.24
N LYS A 76 -10.50 -15.89 26.86
CA LYS A 76 -9.94 -16.96 27.71
C LYS A 76 -8.45 -16.78 27.95
N ILE A 77 -7.67 -16.44 26.91
CA ILE A 77 -6.23 -16.17 27.03
C ILE A 77 -5.99 -14.99 27.97
N ILE A 78 -6.74 -13.89 27.83
CA ILE A 78 -6.63 -12.72 28.71
C ILE A 78 -6.93 -13.07 30.16
N ARG A 79 -8.00 -13.83 30.43
CA ARG A 79 -8.36 -14.25 31.78
C ARG A 79 -7.33 -15.19 32.42
N PHE A 80 -6.69 -16.04 31.60
CA PHE A 80 -5.67 -16.99 32.05
C PHE A 80 -4.32 -16.32 32.28
N GLU A 81 -3.83 -15.56 31.31
CA GLU A 81 -2.50 -14.94 31.33
C GLU A 81 -2.45 -13.65 32.13
N ARG A 82 -3.58 -12.97 32.28
CA ARG A 82 -3.65 -11.66 32.97
C ARG A 82 -2.57 -10.69 32.48
N PRO A 83 -2.50 -10.39 31.16
CA PRO A 83 -1.59 -9.38 30.67
C PRO A 83 -1.98 -8.01 31.23
N ASP A 84 -0.99 -7.13 31.43
CA ASP A 84 -1.24 -5.74 31.83
C ASP A 84 -1.85 -4.93 30.67
N ALA A 85 -1.50 -5.32 29.43
CA ALA A 85 -1.94 -4.59 28.25
C ALA A 85 -2.05 -5.47 26.98
N ILE A 86 -2.80 -4.96 25.99
CA ILE A 86 -2.87 -5.52 24.63
C ILE A 86 -2.38 -4.51 23.59
N VAL A 87 -1.78 -5.01 22.50
CA VAL A 87 -1.37 -4.23 21.34
C VAL A 87 -2.12 -4.74 20.10
N PRO A 88 -3.25 -4.12 19.71
CA PRO A 88 -4.07 -4.61 18.60
C PRO A 88 -3.65 -4.09 17.22
N GLY A 89 -3.09 -2.88 17.14
CA GLY A 89 -2.86 -2.14 15.89
C GLY A 89 -1.82 -2.75 14.94
N LEU A 90 -1.15 -3.83 15.36
CA LEU A 90 -0.11 -4.52 14.58
C LEU A 90 -0.58 -5.88 14.02
N GLY A 91 -1.79 -6.31 14.39
CA GLY A 91 -2.47 -7.52 13.87
C GLY A 91 -3.48 -7.23 12.75
N GLY A 92 -3.38 -6.10 12.09
CA GLY A 92 -4.32 -5.69 11.03
C GLY A 92 -5.74 -5.47 11.55
N GLN A 93 -6.72 -5.57 10.66
CA GLN A 93 -8.13 -5.35 11.00
C GLN A 93 -8.66 -6.38 12.00
N THR A 94 -8.17 -7.62 11.94
CA THR A 94 -8.56 -8.67 12.90
C THR A 94 -8.22 -8.28 14.32
N GLY A 95 -6.98 -7.80 14.57
CA GLY A 95 -6.55 -7.36 15.90
C GLY A 95 -7.38 -6.18 16.42
N LEU A 96 -7.63 -5.18 15.57
CA LEU A 96 -8.45 -4.02 15.90
C LEU A 96 -9.89 -4.40 16.25
N ASN A 97 -10.54 -5.18 15.41
CA ASN A 97 -11.92 -5.61 15.63
C ASN A 97 -12.07 -6.41 16.93
N LEU A 98 -11.10 -7.28 17.24
CA LEU A 98 -11.09 -8.01 18.51
C LEU A 98 -10.92 -7.10 19.72
N ALA A 99 -10.04 -6.10 19.65
CA ALA A 99 -9.87 -5.14 20.73
C ALA A 99 -11.16 -4.35 21.02
N VAL A 100 -11.84 -3.90 19.96
CA VAL A 100 -13.15 -3.23 20.06
C VAL A 100 -14.19 -4.14 20.70
N GLN A 101 -14.28 -5.40 20.27
CA GLN A 101 -15.22 -6.37 20.86
C GLN A 101 -14.92 -6.66 22.33
N LEU A 102 -13.65 -6.86 22.68
CA LEU A 102 -13.20 -7.09 24.06
C LEU A 102 -13.54 -5.90 24.97
N ALA A 103 -13.33 -4.68 24.48
CA ALA A 103 -13.68 -3.45 25.21
C ALA A 103 -15.21 -3.33 25.41
N LYS A 104 -16.01 -3.46 24.33
CA LYS A 104 -17.50 -3.38 24.37
C LYS A 104 -18.12 -4.46 25.26
N LYS A 105 -17.51 -5.64 25.34
CA LYS A 105 -17.97 -6.71 26.25
C LYS A 105 -17.47 -6.56 27.69
N GLY A 106 -16.70 -5.52 27.98
CA GLY A 106 -16.19 -5.23 29.32
C GLY A 106 -15.06 -6.15 29.82
N ILE A 107 -14.54 -7.04 28.95
CA ILE A 107 -13.50 -8.03 29.33
C ILE A 107 -12.19 -7.33 29.71
N LEU A 108 -11.81 -6.29 28.97
CA LEU A 108 -10.60 -5.54 29.28
C LEU A 108 -10.72 -4.85 30.66
N LYS A 109 -11.87 -4.30 30.98
CA LYS A 109 -12.15 -3.70 32.29
C LYS A 109 -12.19 -4.73 33.40
N GLU A 110 -12.83 -5.89 33.19
CA GLU A 110 -12.88 -7.02 34.12
C GLU A 110 -11.47 -7.49 34.49
N CYS A 111 -10.59 -7.58 33.51
CA CYS A 111 -9.23 -8.09 33.67
C CYS A 111 -8.18 -7.01 33.96
N GLN A 112 -8.57 -5.72 33.99
CA GLN A 112 -7.68 -4.57 34.16
C GLN A 112 -6.58 -4.49 33.08
N VAL A 113 -6.96 -4.76 31.83
CA VAL A 113 -6.05 -4.75 30.66
C VAL A 113 -6.19 -3.45 29.91
N GLU A 114 -5.08 -2.76 29.68
CA GLU A 114 -5.00 -1.51 28.91
C GLU A 114 -4.84 -1.80 27.40
N ILE A 115 -5.43 -0.97 26.55
CA ILE A 115 -5.11 -0.95 25.12
C ILE A 115 -3.93 -0.01 24.93
N LEU A 116 -2.83 -0.50 24.36
CA LEU A 116 -1.63 0.30 24.06
C LEU A 116 -1.64 0.78 22.61
N GLY A 117 -1.06 1.95 22.41
CA GLY A 117 -1.07 2.64 21.13
C GLY A 117 -2.34 3.46 20.99
N THR A 118 -3.03 3.32 19.85
CA THR A 118 -4.28 4.08 19.60
C THR A 118 -5.40 3.66 20.55
N SER A 119 -6.06 4.63 21.16
CA SER A 119 -7.15 4.38 22.13
C SER A 119 -8.39 3.78 21.47
N PHE A 120 -9.25 3.16 22.29
CA PHE A 120 -10.53 2.63 21.80
C PHE A 120 -11.38 3.72 21.12
N GLU A 121 -11.49 4.89 21.72
CA GLU A 121 -12.26 6.01 21.20
C GLU A 121 -11.68 6.51 19.86
N SER A 122 -10.37 6.55 19.72
CA SER A 122 -9.70 6.95 18.49
C SER A 122 -9.93 5.93 17.37
N ILE A 123 -9.89 4.63 17.70
CA ILE A 123 -10.21 3.56 16.76
C ILE A 123 -11.66 3.68 16.30
N GLU A 124 -12.60 3.86 17.23
CA GLU A 124 -14.02 3.98 16.88
C GLU A 124 -14.30 5.20 15.99
N ARG A 125 -13.73 6.37 16.32
CA ARG A 125 -13.84 7.60 15.49
C ARG A 125 -13.22 7.43 14.09
N ALA A 126 -12.20 6.63 13.92
CA ALA A 126 -11.57 6.41 12.62
C ALA A 126 -12.28 5.36 11.77
N GLU A 127 -12.85 4.32 12.40
CA GLU A 127 -13.47 3.17 11.71
C GLU A 127 -14.98 3.35 11.47
N ASP A 128 -15.67 4.11 12.34
CA ASP A 128 -17.07 4.45 12.14
C ASP A 128 -17.21 5.59 11.15
N ARG A 129 -17.97 5.39 10.09
CA ARG A 129 -18.07 6.34 8.97
C ARG A 129 -18.75 7.64 9.33
N GLU A 130 -19.76 7.61 10.19
CA GLU A 130 -20.44 8.82 10.64
C GLU A 130 -19.53 9.64 11.54
N LEU A 131 -18.93 9.01 12.55
CA LEU A 131 -17.99 9.67 13.44
C LEU A 131 -16.77 10.22 12.70
N PHE A 132 -16.28 9.49 11.69
CA PHE A 132 -15.19 9.97 10.84
C PHE A 132 -15.60 11.17 9.98
N LYS A 133 -16.79 11.13 9.38
CA LYS A 133 -17.33 12.26 8.62
C LYS A 133 -17.49 13.50 9.49
N GLU A 134 -18.13 13.38 10.67
CA GLU A 134 -18.26 14.46 11.65
C GLU A 134 -16.92 15.05 12.06
N LEU A 135 -15.92 14.18 12.28
CA LEU A 135 -14.55 14.59 12.58
C LEU A 135 -13.98 15.45 11.45
N CYS A 136 -14.03 14.96 10.21
CA CYS A 136 -13.50 15.68 9.05
C CYS A 136 -14.20 17.02 8.85
N GLU A 137 -15.52 17.07 8.96
CA GLU A 137 -16.31 18.30 8.85
C GLU A 137 -15.92 19.30 9.95
N SER A 138 -15.72 18.84 11.19
CA SER A 138 -15.28 19.69 12.31
C SER A 138 -13.90 20.31 12.08
N LEU A 139 -13.05 19.63 11.34
CA LEU A 139 -11.72 20.07 10.95
C LEU A 139 -11.71 20.92 9.68
N GLY A 140 -12.86 21.05 8.98
CA GLY A 140 -12.94 21.67 7.66
C GLY A 140 -12.23 20.86 6.57
N GLU A 141 -12.05 19.55 6.78
CA GLU A 141 -11.50 18.63 5.78
C GLU A 141 -12.61 18.12 4.87
N PRO A 142 -12.38 18.10 3.54
CA PRO A 142 -13.41 17.72 2.59
C PRO A 142 -13.64 16.19 2.60
N VAL A 143 -14.90 15.81 2.83
CA VAL A 143 -15.37 14.42 2.68
C VAL A 143 -16.34 14.33 1.52
N LEU A 144 -16.47 13.11 0.98
CA LEU A 144 -17.40 12.87 -0.12
C LEU A 144 -18.85 13.01 0.34
N PRO A 145 -19.70 13.69 -0.45
CA PRO A 145 -21.14 13.63 -0.24
C PRO A 145 -21.60 12.18 -0.21
N SER A 146 -22.21 11.78 0.88
CA SER A 146 -22.63 10.40 1.11
C SER A 146 -23.74 10.32 2.13
N HIS A 147 -24.62 9.30 1.98
CA HIS A 147 -25.65 8.98 2.95
C HIS A 147 -25.79 7.45 3.09
N ILE A 148 -26.20 7.02 4.27
CA ILE A 148 -26.51 5.61 4.51
C ILE A 148 -27.92 5.33 3.98
N ALA A 149 -28.06 4.22 3.26
CA ALA A 149 -29.33 3.69 2.81
C ALA A 149 -29.55 2.28 3.38
N MET A 150 -30.78 2.03 3.87
CA MET A 150 -31.22 0.72 4.38
C MET A 150 -32.19 0.02 3.42
N SER A 151 -32.59 0.70 2.35
CA SER A 151 -33.45 0.20 1.29
C SER A 151 -32.97 0.65 -0.09
N ILE A 152 -33.50 0.00 -1.13
CA ILE A 152 -33.19 0.37 -2.51
C ILE A 152 -33.77 1.76 -2.83
N GLU A 153 -34.95 2.06 -2.35
CA GLU A 153 -35.64 3.33 -2.58
C GLU A 153 -34.89 4.48 -1.93
N GLU A 154 -34.40 4.31 -0.70
CA GLU A 154 -33.53 5.31 -0.04
C GLU A 154 -32.26 5.53 -0.84
N ALA A 155 -31.63 4.45 -1.34
CA ALA A 155 -30.40 4.58 -2.14
C ALA A 155 -30.63 5.34 -3.46
N VAL A 156 -31.77 5.14 -4.11
CA VAL A 156 -32.15 5.89 -5.32
C VAL A 156 -32.32 7.37 -5.00
N ALA A 157 -33.05 7.70 -3.95
CA ALA A 157 -33.24 9.10 -3.54
C ALA A 157 -31.90 9.79 -3.23
N VAL A 158 -31.00 9.11 -2.51
CA VAL A 158 -29.65 9.60 -2.24
C VAL A 158 -28.85 9.80 -3.52
N ALA A 159 -28.92 8.85 -4.46
CA ALA A 159 -28.19 8.95 -5.71
C ALA A 159 -28.71 10.07 -6.61
N GLU A 160 -30.01 10.37 -6.59
CA GLU A 160 -30.60 11.51 -7.27
C GLU A 160 -30.12 12.85 -6.67
N GLU A 161 -30.00 12.94 -5.35
CA GLU A 161 -29.49 14.12 -4.67
C GLU A 161 -28.01 14.36 -4.96
N ILE A 162 -27.16 13.31 -4.84
CA ILE A 162 -25.70 13.39 -5.02
C ILE A 162 -25.33 13.52 -6.50
N GLY A 163 -26.13 12.93 -7.39
CA GLY A 163 -25.91 12.79 -8.84
C GLY A 163 -25.01 11.59 -9.18
N TYR A 164 -25.43 10.85 -10.21
CA TYR A 164 -24.65 9.73 -10.77
C TYR A 164 -23.33 10.19 -11.40
N PRO A 165 -22.30 9.32 -11.49
CA PRO A 165 -22.22 8.00 -10.91
C PRO A 165 -22.03 8.02 -9.39
N VAL A 166 -22.47 6.94 -8.71
CA VAL A 166 -22.31 6.75 -7.27
C VAL A 166 -21.54 5.47 -6.96
N VAL A 167 -20.99 5.39 -5.75
CA VAL A 167 -20.31 4.20 -5.21
C VAL A 167 -21.16 3.63 -4.09
N LEU A 168 -21.33 2.30 -4.10
CA LEU A 168 -21.96 1.57 -3.02
C LEU A 168 -20.91 0.91 -2.15
N ARG A 169 -21.02 1.08 -0.83
CA ARG A 169 -20.12 0.44 0.14
C ARG A 169 -20.95 -0.20 1.25
N PRO A 170 -21.14 -1.53 1.23
CA PRO A 170 -21.80 -2.24 2.33
C PRO A 170 -21.05 -2.04 3.64
N ALA A 171 -21.79 -1.80 4.72
CA ALA A 171 -21.21 -1.61 6.04
C ALA A 171 -20.62 -2.92 6.57
N PHE A 172 -19.48 -2.84 7.28
CA PHE A 172 -18.77 -3.94 7.94
C PHE A 172 -18.32 -5.08 7.02
N THR A 173 -18.09 -4.81 5.73
CA THR A 173 -17.49 -5.77 4.79
C THR A 173 -15.99 -5.54 4.64
N LEU A 174 -15.23 -6.63 4.41
CA LEU A 174 -13.78 -6.57 4.21
C LEU A 174 -13.42 -6.43 2.74
N GLY A 175 -12.36 -5.64 2.45
CA GLY A 175 -11.77 -5.55 1.11
C GLY A 175 -12.73 -5.09 0.02
N GLY A 176 -13.73 -4.27 0.35
CA GLY A 176 -14.68 -3.74 -0.62
C GLY A 176 -15.72 -4.75 -1.13
N THR A 177 -15.89 -5.90 -0.45
CA THR A 177 -16.83 -6.95 -0.84
C THR A 177 -18.26 -6.42 -0.94
N GLY A 178 -18.93 -6.67 -2.08
CA GLY A 178 -20.28 -6.22 -2.36
C GLY A 178 -20.41 -4.74 -2.74
N GLY A 179 -19.32 -4.00 -2.72
CA GLY A 179 -19.27 -2.62 -3.20
C GLY A 179 -19.04 -2.53 -4.71
N GLY A 180 -19.28 -1.34 -5.28
CA GLY A 180 -19.05 -1.08 -6.69
C GLY A 180 -19.59 0.26 -7.14
N PHE A 181 -19.43 0.55 -8.43
CA PHE A 181 -19.92 1.77 -9.07
C PHE A 181 -21.24 1.51 -9.75
N ALA A 182 -22.18 2.44 -9.62
CA ALA A 182 -23.41 2.48 -10.37
C ALA A 182 -23.43 3.78 -11.21
N ASP A 183 -23.46 3.62 -12.52
CA ASP A 183 -23.47 4.73 -13.46
C ASP A 183 -24.89 5.30 -13.66
N ASP A 184 -25.92 4.50 -13.34
CA ASP A 184 -27.34 4.87 -13.43
C ASP A 184 -28.20 4.15 -12.36
N GLU A 185 -29.50 4.47 -12.33
CA GLU A 185 -30.48 3.89 -11.41
C GLU A 185 -30.63 2.36 -11.59
N THR A 186 -30.53 1.86 -12.80
CA THR A 186 -30.73 0.42 -13.08
C THR A 186 -29.62 -0.40 -12.44
N GLU A 187 -28.38 0.04 -12.65
CA GLU A 187 -27.20 -0.59 -12.01
C GLU A 187 -27.25 -0.44 -10.49
N LEU A 188 -27.64 0.74 -9.99
CA LEU A 188 -27.81 0.97 -8.57
C LEU A 188 -28.76 -0.05 -7.93
N ARG A 189 -29.96 -0.24 -8.49
CA ARG A 189 -30.98 -1.15 -7.97
C ARG A 189 -30.51 -2.61 -7.96
N GLU A 190 -29.80 -3.03 -8.99
CA GLU A 190 -29.25 -4.39 -9.06
C GLU A 190 -28.17 -4.60 -7.98
N MET A 191 -27.24 -3.66 -7.87
CA MET A 191 -26.15 -3.75 -6.91
C MET A 191 -26.62 -3.66 -5.46
N MET A 192 -27.60 -2.81 -5.17
CA MET A 192 -28.13 -2.63 -3.81
C MET A 192 -28.73 -3.91 -3.23
N ARG A 193 -29.39 -4.77 -4.04
CA ARG A 193 -29.91 -6.07 -3.58
C ARG A 193 -28.80 -6.93 -3.01
N ASN A 194 -27.67 -7.01 -3.70
CA ASN A 194 -26.51 -7.78 -3.26
C ASN A 194 -25.81 -7.10 -2.07
N ALA A 195 -25.61 -5.79 -2.13
CA ALA A 195 -24.93 -5.02 -1.10
C ALA A 195 -25.63 -5.10 0.27
N LEU A 196 -26.95 -4.97 0.30
CA LEU A 196 -27.76 -5.10 1.52
C LEU A 196 -27.69 -6.51 2.11
N SER A 197 -27.67 -7.56 1.26
CA SER A 197 -27.57 -8.95 1.72
C SER A 197 -26.22 -9.29 2.34
N LEU A 198 -25.15 -8.64 1.89
CA LEU A 198 -23.78 -8.86 2.37
C LEU A 198 -23.44 -8.03 3.62
N SER A 199 -24.16 -6.95 3.88
CA SER A 199 -23.98 -6.16 5.10
C SER A 199 -24.63 -6.84 6.30
N PRO A 200 -23.87 -7.20 7.36
CA PRO A 200 -24.42 -7.81 8.57
C PRO A 200 -25.48 -6.96 9.28
N VAL A 201 -25.50 -5.66 9.01
CA VAL A 201 -26.44 -4.67 9.60
C VAL A 201 -27.42 -4.11 8.58
N HIS A 202 -27.46 -4.67 7.36
CA HIS A 202 -28.30 -4.24 6.25
C HIS A 202 -28.18 -2.73 5.94
N GLN A 203 -26.97 -2.20 5.97
CA GLN A 203 -26.65 -0.80 5.68
C GLN A 203 -25.67 -0.71 4.52
N VAL A 204 -25.92 0.22 3.60
CA VAL A 204 -25.04 0.52 2.47
C VAL A 204 -24.83 2.03 2.43
N LEU A 205 -23.56 2.46 2.39
CA LEU A 205 -23.22 3.84 2.10
C LEU A 205 -23.34 4.07 0.60
N VAL A 206 -24.11 5.08 0.21
CA VAL A 206 -24.19 5.60 -1.15
C VAL A 206 -23.38 6.89 -1.19
N GLU A 207 -22.35 6.94 -2.01
CA GLU A 207 -21.33 7.98 -2.01
C GLU A 207 -21.11 8.53 -3.42
N LYS A 208 -20.78 9.82 -3.55
CA LYS A 208 -20.38 10.42 -4.82
C LYS A 208 -19.18 9.73 -5.42
N SER A 209 -19.29 9.32 -6.67
CA SER A 209 -18.16 8.72 -7.37
C SER A 209 -17.10 9.78 -7.72
N ILE A 210 -15.86 9.45 -7.39
CA ILE A 210 -14.65 10.20 -7.77
C ILE A 210 -13.73 9.34 -8.64
N LYS A 211 -14.35 8.43 -9.41
CA LYS A 211 -13.62 7.60 -10.36
C LYS A 211 -12.79 8.48 -11.31
N GLY A 212 -11.52 8.15 -11.45
CA GLY A 212 -10.61 8.91 -12.28
C GLY A 212 -9.80 9.99 -11.54
N TYR A 213 -10.06 10.24 -10.25
CA TYR A 213 -9.21 11.07 -9.40
C TYR A 213 -7.88 10.33 -9.12
N LYS A 214 -6.82 11.09 -8.87
CA LYS A 214 -5.54 10.52 -8.38
C LYS A 214 -5.75 9.96 -6.97
N GLU A 215 -5.18 8.79 -6.70
CA GLU A 215 -5.17 8.23 -5.36
C GLU A 215 -3.79 8.40 -4.73
N ILE A 216 -3.74 9.13 -3.62
CA ILE A 216 -2.51 9.51 -2.92
C ILE A 216 -2.60 9.02 -1.48
N GLU A 217 -1.53 8.41 -1.00
CA GLU A 217 -1.45 7.88 0.35
C GLU A 217 -0.30 8.53 1.13
N TYR A 218 -0.59 8.88 2.39
CA TYR A 218 0.41 9.32 3.34
C TYR A 218 0.54 8.33 4.49
N GLU A 219 1.74 7.85 4.72
CA GLU A 219 2.09 7.17 5.96
C GLU A 219 2.63 8.20 6.94
N VAL A 220 1.90 8.37 8.03
CA VAL A 220 2.22 9.33 9.08
C VAL A 220 2.36 8.64 10.43
N MET A 221 3.08 9.27 11.33
CA MET A 221 3.32 8.73 12.68
C MET A 221 3.23 9.83 13.71
N ARG A 222 2.70 9.52 14.88
CA ARG A 222 2.57 10.44 15.99
C ARG A 222 2.84 9.75 17.32
N ASP A 223 3.51 10.45 18.23
CA ASP A 223 3.69 10.04 19.61
C ASP A 223 2.77 10.79 20.59
N ARG A 224 2.83 10.42 21.87
CA ARG A 224 2.01 11.02 22.93
C ARG A 224 2.30 12.50 23.19
N ASN A 225 3.48 12.99 22.83
CA ASN A 225 3.89 14.38 23.00
C ASN A 225 3.45 15.26 21.82
N ASP A 226 2.62 14.70 20.91
CA ASP A 226 2.14 15.36 19.70
C ASP A 226 3.22 15.63 18.66
N THR A 227 4.40 15.01 18.77
CA THR A 227 5.36 14.98 17.66
C THR A 227 4.78 14.12 16.56
N ALA A 228 4.55 14.71 15.39
CA ALA A 228 3.98 14.02 14.24
C ALA A 228 4.83 14.25 13.00
N ILE A 229 5.08 13.19 12.24
CA ILE A 229 5.91 13.17 11.04
C ILE A 229 5.21 12.50 9.87
N CYS A 230 5.63 12.85 8.65
CA CYS A 230 5.28 12.14 7.42
C CYS A 230 6.45 11.22 7.04
N ILE A 231 6.20 9.91 7.00
CA ILE A 231 7.23 8.91 6.68
C ILE A 231 7.38 8.75 5.18
N CYS A 232 6.26 8.68 4.46
CA CYS A 232 6.25 8.43 3.03
C CYS A 232 4.96 8.94 2.40
N CYS A 233 5.07 9.56 1.22
CA CYS A 233 3.97 9.85 0.34
C CYS A 233 4.04 8.88 -0.85
N MET A 234 2.96 8.18 -1.12
CA MET A 234 2.83 7.22 -2.19
C MET A 234 1.72 7.63 -3.15
N GLU A 235 1.85 7.24 -4.40
CA GLU A 235 0.89 7.54 -5.46
C GLU A 235 0.55 6.29 -6.23
N ASN A 236 -0.74 6.06 -6.46
CA ASN A 236 -1.22 5.00 -7.32
C ASN A 236 -1.12 5.46 -8.79
N ILE A 237 -0.54 4.62 -9.66
CA ILE A 237 -0.58 4.86 -11.11
C ILE A 237 -2.01 4.74 -11.62
N ASP A 238 -2.75 3.78 -11.08
CA ASP A 238 -4.16 3.62 -11.38
C ASP A 238 -4.98 4.65 -10.61
N PRO A 239 -5.94 5.31 -11.26
CA PRO A 239 -6.82 6.26 -10.60
C PRO A 239 -7.79 5.58 -9.64
N VAL A 240 -8.44 6.37 -8.79
CA VAL A 240 -9.53 5.90 -7.92
C VAL A 240 -10.55 5.09 -8.72
N GLY A 241 -10.87 3.91 -8.19
CA GLY A 241 -11.75 2.91 -8.83
C GLY A 241 -11.14 1.52 -8.88
N ILE A 242 -9.82 1.42 -8.74
CA ILE A 242 -9.09 0.15 -8.54
C ILE A 242 -8.57 0.16 -7.10
N HIS A 243 -8.80 -0.93 -6.38
CA HIS A 243 -8.34 -1.06 -5.00
C HIS A 243 -6.82 -0.85 -4.90
N THR A 244 -6.35 -0.05 -3.93
CA THR A 244 -4.93 0.29 -3.78
C THR A 244 -4.01 -0.95 -3.68
N GLY A 245 -4.50 -2.07 -3.11
CA GLY A 245 -3.79 -3.36 -3.08
C GLY A 245 -3.52 -3.95 -4.48
N ASP A 246 -4.38 -3.64 -5.46
CA ASP A 246 -4.30 -4.14 -6.84
C ASP A 246 -3.62 -3.14 -7.78
N SER A 247 -3.47 -1.89 -7.36
CA SER A 247 -2.83 -0.83 -8.12
C SER A 247 -1.32 -0.99 -8.20
N ILE A 248 -0.74 -0.41 -9.25
CA ILE A 248 0.71 -0.14 -9.30
C ILE A 248 0.95 1.13 -8.48
N VAL A 249 1.81 1.04 -7.46
CA VAL A 249 2.09 2.14 -6.54
C VAL A 249 3.52 2.60 -6.67
N VAL A 250 3.76 3.90 -6.62
CA VAL A 250 5.08 4.50 -6.63
C VAL A 250 5.35 5.31 -5.37
N ALA A 251 6.58 5.30 -4.91
CA ALA A 251 7.08 6.12 -3.83
C ALA A 251 8.46 6.71 -4.20
N PRO A 252 8.68 8.00 -3.92
CA PRO A 252 7.70 9.00 -3.52
C PRO A 252 6.70 9.31 -4.63
N SER A 253 5.62 10.06 -4.33
CA SER A 253 4.68 10.56 -5.35
C SER A 253 5.42 11.34 -6.44
N GLN A 254 5.02 11.13 -7.70
CA GLN A 254 5.76 11.64 -8.87
C GLN A 254 5.06 12.82 -9.55
N THR A 255 3.74 12.95 -9.39
CA THR A 255 2.93 13.89 -10.19
C THR A 255 2.41 15.06 -9.37
N LEU A 256 2.67 15.09 -8.06
CA LEU A 256 2.23 16.18 -7.20
C LEU A 256 3.15 17.41 -7.34
N THR A 257 2.54 18.57 -7.47
CA THR A 257 3.24 19.83 -7.22
C THR A 257 3.55 19.97 -5.74
N ASN A 258 4.55 20.82 -5.39
CA ASN A 258 4.86 21.06 -3.98
C ASN A 258 3.65 21.57 -3.18
N LYS A 259 2.78 22.38 -3.80
CA LYS A 259 1.57 22.88 -3.15
C LYS A 259 0.59 21.76 -2.83
N GLU A 260 0.34 20.85 -3.75
CA GLU A 260 -0.52 19.68 -3.53
C GLU A 260 0.08 18.76 -2.47
N PHE A 261 1.38 18.49 -2.56
CA PHE A 261 2.08 17.68 -1.57
C PHE A 261 1.93 18.24 -0.15
N GLN A 262 2.19 19.54 0.05
CA GLN A 262 2.07 20.16 1.38
C GLN A 262 0.63 20.21 1.86
N MET A 263 -0.32 20.52 0.98
CA MET A 263 -1.74 20.56 1.31
C MET A 263 -2.25 19.21 1.85
N LEU A 264 -1.94 18.11 1.17
CA LEU A 264 -2.35 16.77 1.60
C LEU A 264 -1.57 16.31 2.84
N ARG A 265 -0.28 16.66 2.93
CA ARG A 265 0.55 16.40 4.12
C ARG A 265 -0.02 17.06 5.36
N ASP A 266 -0.37 18.35 5.26
CA ASP A 266 -0.93 19.11 6.37
C ASP A 266 -2.27 18.52 6.82
N SER A 267 -3.12 18.13 5.87
CA SER A 267 -4.39 17.42 6.15
C SER A 267 -4.14 16.09 6.90
N ALA A 268 -3.21 15.27 6.43
CA ALA A 268 -2.87 14.00 7.07
C ALA A 268 -2.37 14.20 8.52
N LEU A 269 -1.47 15.16 8.74
CA LEU A 269 -0.95 15.48 10.07
C LEU A 269 -2.02 16.06 11.00
N LYS A 270 -2.94 16.87 10.48
CA LYS A 270 -4.06 17.42 11.23
C LYS A 270 -5.00 16.32 11.71
N ILE A 271 -5.31 15.36 10.86
CA ILE A 271 -6.20 14.23 11.17
C ILE A 271 -5.59 13.31 12.23
N ILE A 272 -4.32 12.92 12.08
CA ILE A 272 -3.69 12.02 13.05
C ILE A 272 -3.60 12.66 14.45
N ARG A 273 -3.41 13.99 14.52
CA ARG A 273 -3.42 14.75 15.76
C ARG A 273 -4.80 14.78 16.41
N GLU A 274 -5.83 15.09 15.66
CA GLU A 274 -7.20 15.18 16.18
C GLU A 274 -7.74 13.80 16.61
N LEU A 275 -7.39 12.75 15.87
CA LEU A 275 -7.68 11.37 16.26
C LEU A 275 -6.85 10.91 17.46
N LYS A 276 -5.82 11.66 17.86
CA LYS A 276 -4.89 11.31 18.96
C LYS A 276 -4.28 9.93 18.78
N ILE A 277 -3.99 9.54 17.53
CA ILE A 277 -3.37 8.25 17.24
C ILE A 277 -1.96 8.23 17.85
N GLU A 278 -1.61 7.15 18.55
CA GLU A 278 -0.26 6.87 19.02
C GLU A 278 0.32 5.71 18.22
N GLY A 279 1.26 6.01 17.33
CA GLY A 279 1.85 5.07 16.37
C GLY A 279 1.63 5.49 14.92
N GLY A 280 1.72 4.51 14.01
CA GLY A 280 1.56 4.72 12.57
C GLY A 280 0.10 4.77 12.13
N CYS A 281 -0.13 5.55 11.08
CA CYS A 281 -1.44 5.73 10.47
C CYS A 281 -1.29 5.93 8.97
N ASN A 282 -2.15 5.28 8.18
CA ASN A 282 -2.27 5.51 6.74
C ASN A 282 -3.47 6.42 6.47
N VAL A 283 -3.26 7.46 5.68
CA VAL A 283 -4.31 8.41 5.25
C VAL A 283 -4.39 8.41 3.74
N GLN A 284 -5.56 8.14 3.19
CA GLN A 284 -5.81 8.03 1.76
C GLN A 284 -6.64 9.20 1.24
N PHE A 285 -6.17 9.79 0.16
CA PHE A 285 -6.78 10.94 -0.49
C PHE A 285 -7.11 10.65 -1.95
N ALA A 286 -8.21 11.21 -2.41
CA ALA A 286 -8.51 11.39 -3.83
C ALA A 286 -8.25 12.85 -4.20
N LEU A 287 -7.36 13.09 -5.15
CA LEU A 287 -7.03 14.43 -5.65
C LEU A 287 -7.56 14.60 -7.08
N ASP A 288 -8.32 15.66 -7.31
CA ASP A 288 -8.76 16.02 -8.67
C ASP A 288 -7.54 16.35 -9.55
N PRO A 289 -7.34 15.64 -10.67
CA PRO A 289 -6.18 15.87 -11.53
C PRO A 289 -6.13 17.25 -12.20
N LEU A 290 -7.24 18.02 -12.16
CA LEU A 290 -7.38 19.30 -12.83
C LEU A 290 -7.48 20.49 -11.87
N SER A 291 -7.54 20.24 -10.57
CA SER A 291 -7.67 21.30 -9.57
C SER A 291 -7.02 20.89 -8.25
N PHE A 292 -7.04 21.81 -7.25
CA PHE A 292 -6.59 21.49 -5.89
C PHE A 292 -7.70 20.86 -5.01
N LYS A 293 -8.82 20.43 -5.61
CA LYS A 293 -9.86 19.74 -4.85
C LYS A 293 -9.41 18.34 -4.50
N TYR A 294 -9.61 17.98 -3.27
CA TYR A 294 -9.34 16.63 -2.79
C TYR A 294 -10.44 16.16 -1.86
N TYR A 295 -10.47 14.88 -1.61
CA TYR A 295 -11.35 14.26 -0.63
C TYR A 295 -10.58 13.23 0.19
N LEU A 296 -10.91 13.13 1.46
CA LEU A 296 -10.49 12.02 2.29
C LEU A 296 -11.29 10.77 1.92
N ILE A 297 -10.58 9.67 1.63
CA ILE A 297 -11.19 8.38 1.32
C ILE A 297 -11.34 7.57 2.59
N GLU A 298 -10.23 7.37 3.31
CA GLU A 298 -10.21 6.63 4.56
C GLU A 298 -8.95 6.91 5.38
N VAL A 299 -9.03 6.59 6.66
CA VAL A 299 -7.90 6.61 7.60
C VAL A 299 -7.81 5.24 8.26
N ASN A 300 -6.63 4.66 8.24
CA ASN A 300 -6.35 3.40 8.91
C ASN A 300 -5.53 3.67 10.18
N PRO A 301 -6.14 3.66 11.40
CA PRO A 301 -5.47 4.00 12.67
C PRO A 301 -4.60 2.83 13.18
N ARG A 302 -3.88 2.22 12.30
CA ARG A 302 -3.07 1.02 12.51
C ARG A 302 -2.01 0.89 11.44
N VAL A 303 -1.05 0.00 11.66
CA VAL A 303 -0.17 -0.45 10.58
C VAL A 303 -1.02 -1.12 9.51
N SER A 304 -0.83 -0.70 8.26
CA SER A 304 -1.56 -1.16 7.09
C SER A 304 -0.64 -1.91 6.12
N ARG A 305 -1.18 -2.38 5.02
CA ARG A 305 -0.39 -2.93 3.91
C ARG A 305 0.57 -1.89 3.36
N SER A 306 0.07 -0.68 3.12
CA SER A 306 0.88 0.44 2.65
C SER A 306 2.02 0.79 3.61
N SER A 307 1.82 0.59 4.93
CA SER A 307 2.88 0.77 5.92
C SER A 307 4.05 -0.20 5.74
N ALA A 308 3.78 -1.44 5.32
CA ALA A 308 4.85 -2.41 5.02
C ALA A 308 5.66 -1.97 3.78
N LEU A 309 4.97 -1.51 2.72
CA LEU A 309 5.61 -0.94 1.54
C LEU A 309 6.43 0.31 1.91
N ALA A 310 5.82 1.27 2.61
CA ALA A 310 6.47 2.50 3.03
C ALA A 310 7.70 2.23 3.91
N SER A 311 7.62 1.23 4.82
CA SER A 311 8.76 0.81 5.65
C SER A 311 9.94 0.34 4.82
N LYS A 312 9.69 -0.45 3.77
CA LYS A 312 10.75 -0.96 2.90
C LYS A 312 11.26 0.12 1.93
N ALA A 313 10.34 0.96 1.43
CA ALA A 313 10.69 2.06 0.54
C ALA A 313 11.54 3.12 1.23
N SER A 314 11.21 3.48 2.46
CA SER A 314 11.90 4.54 3.21
C SER A 314 13.00 4.04 4.15
N GLY A 315 13.10 2.73 4.39
CA GLY A 315 13.98 2.18 5.42
C GLY A 315 13.53 2.51 6.86
N TYR A 316 12.37 3.15 7.03
CA TYR A 316 11.83 3.51 8.33
C TYR A 316 10.98 2.34 8.90
N PRO A 317 11.33 1.74 10.04
CA PRO A 317 10.68 0.55 10.55
C PRO A 317 9.37 0.89 11.28
N ILE A 318 8.31 1.23 10.55
CA ILE A 318 7.03 1.74 11.07
C ILE A 318 6.47 0.87 12.19
N ALA A 319 6.37 -0.45 11.99
CA ALA A 319 5.80 -1.35 12.98
C ALA A 319 6.61 -1.39 14.28
N ARG A 320 7.94 -1.38 14.17
CA ARG A 320 8.85 -1.37 15.31
C ARG A 320 8.74 -0.06 16.12
N VAL A 321 8.72 1.07 15.41
CA VAL A 321 8.58 2.38 16.04
C VAL A 321 7.20 2.52 16.69
N SER A 322 6.13 2.08 16.01
CA SER A 322 4.76 2.07 16.58
C SER A 322 4.68 1.25 17.87
N ALA A 323 5.33 0.08 17.93
CA ALA A 323 5.36 -0.73 19.14
C ALA A 323 6.08 -0.04 20.30
N LYS A 324 7.17 0.67 20.01
CA LYS A 324 7.91 1.44 21.03
C LYS A 324 7.13 2.67 21.51
N ILE A 325 6.43 3.37 20.61
CA ILE A 325 5.51 4.45 20.99
C ILE A 325 4.40 3.93 21.90
N ALA A 326 3.82 2.79 21.58
CA ALA A 326 2.74 2.18 22.37
C ALA A 326 3.14 1.94 23.83
N VAL A 327 4.41 1.65 24.12
CA VAL A 327 4.93 1.49 25.48
C VAL A 327 5.55 2.77 26.07
N GLY A 328 5.27 3.90 25.45
CA GLY A 328 5.51 5.21 26.03
C GLY A 328 6.80 5.92 25.65
N LEU A 329 7.57 5.41 24.68
CA LEU A 329 8.67 6.17 24.11
C LEU A 329 8.13 7.26 23.17
N THR A 330 8.89 8.34 23.04
CA THR A 330 8.63 9.40 22.06
C THR A 330 9.49 9.22 20.81
N LEU A 331 9.11 9.86 19.73
CA LEU A 331 9.86 9.79 18.48
C LEU A 331 11.31 10.27 18.61
N ASP A 332 11.57 11.23 19.51
CA ASP A 332 12.93 11.73 19.78
C ASP A 332 13.78 10.73 20.57
N GLU A 333 13.15 9.91 21.41
CA GLU A 333 13.83 8.90 22.22
C GLU A 333 14.15 7.62 21.44
N ILE A 334 13.33 7.31 20.42
CA ILE A 334 13.51 6.11 19.59
C ILE A 334 14.61 6.37 18.57
N ARG A 335 15.59 5.45 18.54
CA ARG A 335 16.69 5.50 17.55
C ARG A 335 16.43 4.55 16.40
N ILE A 336 16.64 5.08 15.17
CA ILE A 336 16.69 4.31 13.95
C ILE A 336 18.11 4.49 13.39
N ALA A 337 18.94 3.45 13.57
CA ALA A 337 20.37 3.55 13.30
C ALA A 337 20.99 4.77 14.03
N ASN A 338 21.45 5.77 13.30
CA ASN A 338 22.10 6.97 13.84
C ASN A 338 21.18 8.21 13.93
N THR A 339 19.91 8.11 13.48
CA THR A 339 18.94 9.20 13.56
C THR A 339 17.86 8.94 14.60
N PRO A 340 17.23 9.97 15.20
CA PRO A 340 15.99 9.77 15.96
C PRO A 340 14.84 9.43 15.01
N ALA A 341 13.83 8.76 15.53
CA ALA A 341 12.64 8.41 14.76
C ALA A 341 11.78 9.63 14.37
N SER A 342 12.04 10.80 14.95
CA SER A 342 11.44 12.09 14.54
C SER A 342 12.00 12.65 13.23
N PHE A 343 13.04 12.05 12.66
CA PHE A 343 13.62 12.48 11.39
C PHE A 343 12.81 11.94 10.22
N GLU A 344 12.24 12.81 9.38
CA GLU A 344 11.46 12.41 8.19
C GLU A 344 12.39 11.86 7.09
N PRO A 345 12.09 10.67 6.53
CA PRO A 345 12.87 10.12 5.44
C PRO A 345 12.77 10.95 4.17
N THR A 346 13.86 11.05 3.43
CA THR A 346 13.94 11.69 2.10
C THR A 346 14.42 10.67 1.08
N LEU A 347 13.63 10.42 0.03
CA LEU A 347 13.93 9.44 -1.00
C LEU A 347 14.50 10.14 -2.24
N ASP A 348 15.69 9.73 -2.68
CA ASP A 348 16.34 10.17 -3.93
C ASP A 348 16.31 9.11 -5.04
N TYR A 349 15.49 8.06 -4.83
CA TYR A 349 15.24 6.95 -5.75
C TYR A 349 13.74 6.73 -5.89
N ILE A 350 13.35 5.90 -6.85
CA ILE A 350 11.96 5.55 -7.11
C ILE A 350 11.71 4.10 -6.73
N VAL A 351 10.67 3.87 -5.95
CA VAL A 351 10.17 2.57 -5.59
C VAL A 351 8.89 2.29 -6.36
N THR A 352 8.78 1.13 -6.98
CA THR A 352 7.56 0.68 -7.67
C THR A 352 7.08 -0.63 -7.06
N LYS A 353 5.83 -0.66 -6.62
CA LYS A 353 5.10 -1.85 -6.19
C LYS A 353 4.18 -2.31 -7.30
N VAL A 354 4.19 -3.60 -7.63
CA VAL A 354 3.24 -4.22 -8.56
C VAL A 354 2.59 -5.43 -7.89
N ALA A 355 1.29 -5.52 -8.01
CA ALA A 355 0.52 -6.62 -7.43
C ALA A 355 0.70 -7.93 -8.21
N ARG A 356 0.70 -9.07 -7.51
CA ARG A 356 0.69 -10.41 -8.07
C ARG A 356 -0.73 -11.00 -7.94
N PHE A 357 -1.28 -11.41 -9.08
CA PHE A 357 -2.64 -11.95 -9.15
C PHE A 357 -2.62 -13.47 -9.37
N PRO A 358 -3.62 -14.20 -8.86
CA PRO A 358 -3.70 -15.66 -8.99
C PRO A 358 -4.41 -16.13 -10.28
N PHE A 359 -4.66 -15.26 -11.25
CA PHE A 359 -5.45 -15.58 -12.45
C PHE A 359 -4.79 -16.62 -13.37
N ASP A 360 -3.49 -16.84 -13.22
CA ASP A 360 -2.78 -17.96 -13.86
C ASP A 360 -3.19 -19.33 -13.32
N LYS A 361 -3.77 -19.38 -12.12
CA LYS A 361 -4.27 -20.60 -11.46
C LYS A 361 -5.79 -20.74 -11.51
N PHE A 362 -6.50 -19.63 -11.64
CA PHE A 362 -7.97 -19.56 -11.64
C PHE A 362 -8.46 -18.92 -12.94
N SER A 363 -8.43 -19.70 -14.03
CA SER A 363 -8.78 -19.24 -15.38
C SER A 363 -10.19 -18.71 -15.54
N ASP A 364 -11.12 -19.21 -14.70
CA ASP A 364 -12.54 -18.83 -14.72
C ASP A 364 -12.84 -17.57 -13.90
N ALA A 365 -11.86 -17.07 -13.15
CA ALA A 365 -12.02 -15.86 -12.37
C ALA A 365 -11.92 -14.61 -13.27
N SER A 366 -12.80 -13.65 -13.02
CA SER A 366 -12.73 -12.35 -13.72
C SER A 366 -11.45 -11.60 -13.35
N ASN A 367 -10.64 -11.28 -14.34
CA ASN A 367 -9.42 -10.48 -14.19
C ASN A 367 -9.67 -8.96 -14.19
N LYS A 368 -10.92 -8.51 -14.25
CA LYS A 368 -11.27 -7.10 -14.10
C LYS A 368 -11.02 -6.65 -12.67
N LEU A 369 -10.27 -5.58 -12.51
CA LEU A 369 -10.00 -4.95 -11.24
C LEU A 369 -11.10 -3.94 -10.89
N GLY A 370 -11.25 -3.65 -9.63
CA GLY A 370 -12.28 -2.74 -9.11
C GLY A 370 -12.01 -2.40 -7.65
N THR A 371 -13.05 -2.03 -6.94
CA THR A 371 -12.95 -1.66 -5.51
C THR A 371 -12.67 -2.84 -4.58
N GLN A 372 -12.95 -4.07 -5.03
CA GLN A 372 -12.63 -5.29 -4.29
C GLN A 372 -11.21 -5.76 -4.64
N MET A 373 -10.39 -5.98 -3.62
CA MET A 373 -9.04 -6.49 -3.79
C MET A 373 -9.01 -7.94 -4.29
N LYS A 374 -8.13 -8.22 -5.27
CA LYS A 374 -7.93 -9.53 -5.89
C LYS A 374 -6.49 -10.04 -5.80
N ALA A 375 -5.53 -9.17 -5.52
CA ALA A 375 -4.12 -9.55 -5.41
C ALA A 375 -3.88 -10.49 -4.23
N THR A 376 -3.00 -11.47 -4.44
CA THR A 376 -2.57 -12.46 -3.43
C THR A 376 -1.14 -12.22 -2.95
N GLY A 377 -0.42 -11.30 -3.57
CA GLY A 377 0.92 -10.92 -3.23
C GLY A 377 1.34 -9.67 -3.98
N GLU A 378 2.56 -9.24 -3.75
CA GLU A 378 3.11 -8.05 -4.38
C GLU A 378 4.63 -8.14 -4.48
N VAL A 379 5.20 -7.37 -5.38
CA VAL A 379 6.64 -7.17 -5.51
C VAL A 379 6.97 -5.70 -5.36
N MET A 380 8.17 -5.42 -4.87
CA MET A 380 8.72 -4.08 -4.78
C MET A 380 10.06 -4.02 -5.48
N SER A 381 10.31 -2.96 -6.21
CA SER A 381 11.61 -2.70 -6.84
C SER A 381 12.05 -1.27 -6.62
N ILE A 382 13.36 -1.06 -6.67
CA ILE A 382 13.99 0.26 -6.51
C ILE A 382 14.83 0.56 -7.75
N GLY A 383 14.71 1.78 -8.27
CA GLY A 383 15.48 2.29 -9.40
C GLY A 383 15.79 3.77 -9.24
N ARG A 384 16.66 4.29 -10.12
CA ARG A 384 16.98 5.72 -10.16
C ARG A 384 16.00 6.50 -11.05
N THR A 385 15.27 5.80 -11.89
CA THR A 385 14.22 6.35 -12.75
C THR A 385 12.96 5.49 -12.66
N MET A 386 11.84 6.06 -13.08
CA MET A 386 10.56 5.34 -13.11
C MET A 386 10.63 4.14 -14.05
N GLU A 387 11.24 4.30 -15.21
CA GLU A 387 11.41 3.25 -16.23
C GLU A 387 12.21 2.06 -15.66
N GLU A 388 13.34 2.35 -14.98
CA GLU A 388 14.17 1.32 -14.36
C GLU A 388 13.42 0.57 -13.26
N SER A 389 12.76 1.30 -12.37
CA SER A 389 12.02 0.73 -11.26
C SER A 389 10.86 -0.15 -11.76
N LEU A 390 10.06 0.36 -12.70
CA LEU A 390 8.93 -0.38 -13.29
C LEU A 390 9.38 -1.69 -13.97
N LEU A 391 10.42 -1.63 -14.81
CA LEU A 391 10.92 -2.81 -15.51
C LEU A 391 11.52 -3.87 -14.57
N LYS A 392 12.11 -3.43 -13.45
CA LYS A 392 12.54 -4.37 -12.39
C LYS A 392 11.33 -5.01 -11.70
N ALA A 393 10.29 -4.23 -11.37
CA ALA A 393 9.08 -4.75 -10.74
C ALA A 393 8.40 -5.80 -11.63
N VAL A 394 8.26 -5.51 -12.93
CA VAL A 394 7.68 -6.47 -13.89
C VAL A 394 8.44 -7.81 -13.88
N ARG A 395 9.77 -7.78 -13.84
CA ARG A 395 10.57 -9.02 -13.77
C ARG A 395 10.41 -9.75 -12.44
N SER A 396 10.27 -9.01 -11.35
CA SER A 396 10.14 -9.56 -10.00
C SER A 396 8.80 -10.29 -9.78
N LEU A 397 7.81 -10.09 -10.64
CA LEU A 397 6.54 -10.85 -10.60
C LEU A 397 6.72 -12.34 -10.94
N GLU A 398 7.84 -12.73 -11.58
CA GLU A 398 8.15 -14.12 -11.97
C GLU A 398 7.06 -14.80 -12.81
N THR A 399 6.34 -14.03 -13.62
CA THR A 399 5.32 -14.52 -14.56
C THR A 399 5.88 -14.94 -15.91
N GLY A 400 7.22 -14.93 -16.06
CA GLY A 400 7.90 -15.19 -17.34
C GLY A 400 8.00 -13.96 -18.24
N VAL A 401 7.29 -12.89 -17.92
CA VAL A 401 7.36 -11.59 -18.60
C VAL A 401 8.53 -10.78 -18.04
N CYS A 402 9.29 -10.13 -18.90
CA CYS A 402 10.48 -9.39 -18.49
C CYS A 402 10.52 -7.93 -18.98
N HIS A 403 9.43 -7.47 -19.58
CA HIS A 403 9.30 -6.14 -20.15
C HIS A 403 7.82 -5.71 -20.19
N ILE A 404 7.49 -4.45 -20.51
CA ILE A 404 6.10 -4.02 -20.75
C ILE A 404 5.58 -4.51 -22.11
N TYR A 405 5.81 -5.79 -22.39
CA TYR A 405 5.43 -6.51 -23.60
C TYR A 405 4.90 -7.89 -23.25
N HIS A 406 3.77 -8.24 -23.85
CA HIS A 406 3.20 -9.58 -23.71
C HIS A 406 2.65 -10.08 -25.05
N LYS A 407 3.13 -11.25 -25.50
CA LYS A 407 2.79 -11.87 -26.81
C LYS A 407 1.28 -12.03 -27.04
N LYS A 408 0.49 -12.11 -25.98
CA LYS A 408 -0.98 -12.19 -26.04
C LYS A 408 -1.58 -11.10 -26.90
N PHE A 409 -1.01 -9.89 -26.86
CA PHE A 409 -1.56 -8.69 -27.49
C PHE A 409 -1.07 -8.42 -28.91
N ASP A 410 -0.13 -9.21 -29.47
CA ASP A 410 0.50 -8.97 -30.77
C ASP A 410 -0.51 -8.88 -31.94
N LYS A 411 -1.61 -9.63 -31.83
CA LYS A 411 -2.62 -9.73 -32.90
C LYS A 411 -3.91 -8.99 -32.61
N TRP A 412 -4.00 -8.25 -31.51
CA TRP A 412 -5.19 -7.51 -31.14
C TRP A 412 -5.26 -6.20 -31.92
N SER A 413 -6.47 -5.82 -32.36
CA SER A 413 -6.70 -4.51 -32.93
C SER A 413 -6.56 -3.40 -31.90
N ASN A 414 -6.31 -2.16 -32.35
CA ASN A 414 -6.27 -1.01 -31.44
C ASN A 414 -7.61 -0.80 -30.73
N ASP A 415 -8.73 -1.05 -31.39
CA ASP A 415 -10.06 -0.92 -30.81
C ASP A 415 -10.29 -1.96 -29.69
N ASP A 416 -9.87 -3.20 -29.91
CA ASP A 416 -9.95 -4.25 -28.88
C ASP A 416 -9.06 -3.90 -27.68
N LEU A 417 -7.84 -3.42 -27.92
CA LEU A 417 -6.93 -3.00 -26.87
C LEU A 417 -7.48 -1.80 -26.07
N LEU A 418 -8.04 -0.80 -26.73
CA LEU A 418 -8.67 0.36 -26.09
C LEU A 418 -9.89 -0.05 -25.24
N ALA A 419 -10.71 -0.95 -25.75
CA ALA A 419 -11.84 -1.50 -25.01
C ALA A 419 -11.35 -2.29 -23.77
N TYR A 420 -10.26 -3.04 -23.94
CA TYR A 420 -9.67 -3.86 -22.86
C TYR A 420 -9.12 -3.03 -21.72
N ILE A 421 -8.33 -1.98 -22.01
CA ILE A 421 -7.73 -1.13 -20.96
C ILE A 421 -8.78 -0.33 -20.20
N LYS A 422 -9.92 0.01 -20.82
CA LYS A 422 -11.04 0.68 -20.14
C LYS A 422 -11.61 -0.16 -19.01
N GLY A 423 -11.51 -1.49 -19.10
CA GLY A 423 -12.02 -2.43 -18.11
C GLY A 423 -11.17 -2.56 -16.85
N GLY A 424 -9.95 -2.00 -16.83
CA GLY A 424 -9.01 -2.13 -15.71
C GLY A 424 -8.69 -3.59 -15.40
N THR A 425 -7.74 -4.21 -16.13
CA THR A 425 -7.37 -5.61 -15.97
C THR A 425 -6.02 -5.76 -15.29
N ASP A 426 -5.71 -6.97 -14.80
CA ASP A 426 -4.42 -7.28 -14.16
C ASP A 426 -3.21 -7.07 -15.07
N ASP A 427 -3.37 -7.28 -16.37
CA ASP A 427 -2.34 -7.18 -17.39
C ASP A 427 -2.45 -5.93 -18.29
N ARG A 428 -3.23 -4.93 -17.86
CA ARG A 428 -3.45 -3.65 -18.56
C ARG A 428 -2.17 -2.93 -18.97
N LEU A 429 -1.11 -3.04 -18.17
CA LEU A 429 0.20 -2.42 -18.45
C LEU A 429 0.76 -2.90 -19.80
N TYR A 430 0.62 -4.18 -20.10
CA TYR A 430 1.13 -4.76 -21.36
C TYR A 430 0.28 -4.35 -22.56
N ALA A 431 -1.04 -4.23 -22.36
CA ALA A 431 -1.95 -3.74 -23.40
C ALA A 431 -1.69 -2.26 -23.73
N ILE A 432 -1.44 -1.43 -22.72
CA ILE A 432 -1.01 -0.03 -22.87
C ILE A 432 0.32 0.02 -23.64
N GLY A 433 1.31 -0.78 -23.26
CA GLY A 433 2.58 -0.88 -23.97
C GLY A 433 2.40 -1.26 -25.44
N GLN A 434 1.45 -2.14 -25.77
CA GLN A 434 1.14 -2.51 -27.15
C GLN A 434 0.47 -1.38 -27.93
N LEU A 435 -0.47 -0.66 -27.33
CA LEU A 435 -1.08 0.53 -27.96
C LEU A 435 -0.04 1.59 -28.32
N ILE A 436 0.90 1.84 -27.42
CA ILE A 436 2.00 2.79 -27.65
C ILE A 436 2.90 2.30 -28.81
N ARG A 437 3.23 1.00 -28.89
CA ARG A 437 3.98 0.41 -30.01
C ARG A 437 3.25 0.56 -31.34
N ASN A 438 1.93 0.49 -31.30
CA ASN A 438 1.08 0.67 -32.48
C ASN A 438 0.93 2.15 -32.87
N GLY A 439 1.51 3.09 -32.12
CA GLY A 439 1.46 4.52 -32.40
C GLY A 439 0.15 5.21 -32.00
N VAL A 440 -0.62 4.62 -31.10
CA VAL A 440 -1.84 5.23 -30.58
C VAL A 440 -1.49 6.42 -29.69
N ASP A 441 -2.22 7.53 -29.86
CA ASP A 441 -2.02 8.77 -29.11
C ASP A 441 -2.24 8.53 -27.60
N LEU A 442 -1.31 9.01 -26.78
CA LEU A 442 -1.40 8.93 -25.32
C LEU A 442 -2.65 9.62 -24.77
N ALA A 443 -3.13 10.69 -25.41
CA ALA A 443 -4.37 11.35 -25.00
C ALA A 443 -5.58 10.41 -25.07
N LEU A 444 -5.62 9.51 -26.06
CA LEU A 444 -6.68 8.51 -26.18
C LEU A 444 -6.55 7.43 -25.10
N ILE A 445 -5.32 7.01 -24.78
CA ILE A 445 -5.05 6.07 -23.68
C ILE A 445 -5.43 6.69 -22.33
N TYR A 446 -5.06 7.95 -22.11
CA TYR A 446 -5.46 8.72 -20.92
C TYR A 446 -6.99 8.79 -20.80
N ASP A 447 -7.69 9.09 -21.90
CA ASP A 447 -9.16 9.17 -21.89
C ASP A 447 -9.80 7.87 -21.38
N LYS A 448 -9.28 6.72 -21.78
CA LYS A 448 -9.80 5.39 -21.40
C LYS A 448 -9.39 4.93 -20.00
N THR A 449 -8.20 5.31 -19.54
CA THR A 449 -7.63 4.79 -18.27
C THR A 449 -7.63 5.81 -17.15
N LYS A 450 -7.58 7.10 -17.48
CA LYS A 450 -7.31 8.21 -16.53
C LYS A 450 -5.96 8.09 -15.79
N ILE A 451 -5.07 7.24 -16.29
CA ILE A 451 -3.68 7.18 -15.79
C ILE A 451 -2.98 8.49 -16.15
N ASP A 452 -2.32 9.13 -15.18
CA ASP A 452 -1.67 10.42 -15.38
C ASP A 452 -0.69 10.38 -16.57
N MET A 453 -0.68 11.47 -17.36
CA MET A 453 0.16 11.60 -18.55
C MET A 453 1.65 11.39 -18.25
N PHE A 454 2.11 11.76 -17.05
CA PHE A 454 3.48 11.51 -16.62
C PHE A 454 3.84 10.02 -16.73
N PHE A 455 2.98 9.13 -16.23
CA PHE A 455 3.24 7.68 -16.28
C PHE A 455 3.13 7.14 -17.71
N LEU A 456 2.17 7.61 -18.49
CA LEU A 456 2.04 7.23 -19.90
C LEU A 456 3.27 7.64 -20.72
N GLU A 457 3.82 8.82 -20.48
CA GLU A 457 5.08 9.27 -21.09
C GLU A 457 6.27 8.38 -20.67
N LYS A 458 6.32 7.92 -19.42
CA LYS A 458 7.35 6.97 -18.96
C LYS A 458 7.24 5.62 -19.67
N PHE A 459 6.02 5.13 -19.92
CA PHE A 459 5.80 3.91 -20.70
C PHE A 459 6.21 4.12 -22.16
N LYS A 460 5.91 5.28 -22.73
CA LYS A 460 6.33 5.67 -24.08
C LYS A 460 7.84 5.71 -24.22
N ASN A 461 8.55 6.31 -23.25
CA ASN A 461 10.02 6.33 -23.23
C ASN A 461 10.61 4.92 -23.35
N ILE A 462 10.05 3.95 -22.61
CA ILE A 462 10.48 2.55 -22.68
C ILE A 462 10.25 1.99 -24.10
N VAL A 463 9.07 2.19 -24.68
CA VAL A 463 8.71 1.67 -26.01
C VAL A 463 9.54 2.33 -27.12
N GLU A 464 9.73 3.65 -27.07
CA GLU A 464 10.58 4.36 -28.03
C GLU A 464 12.02 3.89 -27.97
N PHE A 465 12.52 3.65 -26.77
CA PHE A 465 13.89 3.16 -26.61
C PHE A 465 14.09 1.71 -27.12
N GLU A 466 13.03 0.90 -27.20
CA GLU A 466 13.08 -0.40 -27.88
C GLU A 466 13.52 -0.25 -29.33
N ASN A 467 13.03 0.80 -30.02
CA ASN A 467 13.40 1.06 -31.42
C ASN A 467 14.86 1.48 -31.56
N VAL A 468 15.37 2.26 -30.60
CA VAL A 468 16.80 2.60 -30.54
C VAL A 468 17.65 1.35 -30.37
N VAL A 469 17.27 0.47 -29.44
CA VAL A 469 17.98 -0.81 -29.20
C VAL A 469 17.94 -1.68 -30.48
N ARG A 470 16.82 -1.77 -31.15
CA ARG A 470 16.66 -2.55 -32.39
C ARG A 470 17.51 -2.02 -33.53
N ALA A 471 17.62 -0.69 -33.64
CA ALA A 471 18.38 -0.03 -34.71
C ALA A 471 19.90 -0.13 -34.53
N HIS A 472 20.39 -0.37 -33.32
CA HIS A 472 21.83 -0.38 -33.01
C HIS A 472 22.24 -1.71 -32.34
N PRO A 473 22.18 -2.84 -33.07
CA PRO A 473 22.53 -4.14 -32.52
C PRO A 473 24.02 -4.19 -32.13
N MET A 474 24.29 -4.74 -30.94
CA MET A 474 25.61 -4.92 -30.37
C MET A 474 26.40 -3.64 -30.06
N ASP A 475 25.80 -2.48 -30.24
CA ASP A 475 26.42 -1.19 -29.85
C ASP A 475 26.50 -1.09 -28.32
N VAL A 476 27.72 -0.81 -27.82
CA VAL A 476 28.01 -0.83 -26.38
C VAL A 476 27.35 0.36 -25.65
N GLU A 477 27.30 1.51 -26.26
CA GLU A 477 26.69 2.69 -25.64
C GLU A 477 25.16 2.54 -25.56
N THR A 478 24.55 1.99 -26.61
CA THR A 478 23.12 1.60 -26.58
C THR A 478 22.85 0.52 -25.53
N LEU A 479 23.75 -0.47 -25.39
CA LEU A 479 23.64 -1.47 -24.34
C LEU A 479 23.68 -0.84 -22.94
N ARG A 480 24.64 0.06 -22.70
CA ARG A 480 24.75 0.80 -21.42
C ARG A 480 23.48 1.59 -21.12
N ALA A 481 22.97 2.33 -22.10
CA ALA A 481 21.75 3.11 -21.97
C ALA A 481 20.54 2.23 -21.68
N ALA A 482 20.40 1.10 -22.40
CA ALA A 482 19.33 0.13 -22.16
C ALA A 482 19.39 -0.46 -20.73
N LYS A 483 20.59 -0.78 -20.25
CA LYS A 483 20.77 -1.29 -18.89
C LYS A 483 20.43 -0.23 -17.84
N ARG A 484 20.76 1.03 -18.06
CA ARG A 484 20.36 2.14 -17.17
C ARG A 484 18.85 2.34 -17.12
N MET A 485 18.17 2.17 -18.25
CA MET A 485 16.71 2.22 -18.32
C MET A 485 16.02 0.97 -17.73
N GLY A 486 16.79 -0.07 -17.37
CA GLY A 486 16.26 -1.26 -16.73
C GLY A 486 15.94 -2.42 -17.68
N PHE A 487 16.33 -2.37 -18.94
CA PHE A 487 16.14 -3.48 -19.88
C PHE A 487 16.87 -4.74 -19.43
N SER A 488 16.21 -5.89 -19.54
CA SER A 488 16.81 -7.18 -19.23
C SER A 488 17.69 -7.69 -20.37
N ASP A 489 18.69 -8.51 -20.06
CA ASP A 489 19.49 -9.19 -21.08
C ASP A 489 18.61 -10.07 -21.97
N LYS A 490 17.60 -10.71 -21.39
CA LYS A 490 16.64 -11.53 -22.13
C LYS A 490 15.92 -10.71 -23.19
N TYR A 491 15.45 -9.51 -22.86
CA TYR A 491 14.70 -8.69 -23.81
C TYR A 491 15.60 -8.01 -24.85
N ILE A 492 16.77 -7.50 -24.45
CA ILE A 492 17.75 -6.95 -25.39
C ILE A 492 18.20 -8.05 -26.36
N GLY A 493 18.47 -9.25 -25.85
CA GLY A 493 18.83 -10.41 -26.68
C GLY A 493 17.76 -10.76 -27.72
N GLN A 494 16.47 -10.71 -27.33
CA GLN A 494 15.36 -10.89 -28.28
C GLN A 494 15.38 -9.86 -29.40
N LEU A 495 15.68 -8.59 -29.08
CA LEU A 495 15.75 -7.52 -30.08
C LEU A 495 16.96 -7.65 -31.01
N TRP A 496 18.06 -8.20 -30.52
CA TRP A 496 19.32 -8.35 -31.27
C TRP A 496 19.54 -9.74 -31.87
N GLY A 497 18.63 -10.70 -31.62
CA GLY A 497 18.77 -12.08 -32.06
C GLY A 497 19.87 -12.85 -31.32
N LEU A 498 20.16 -12.48 -30.06
CA LEU A 498 21.17 -13.09 -29.21
C LEU A 498 20.55 -13.89 -28.06
N SER A 499 21.19 -14.98 -27.68
CA SER A 499 20.85 -15.71 -26.46
C SER A 499 21.23 -14.91 -25.19
N GLN A 500 20.66 -15.28 -24.06
CA GLN A 500 21.01 -14.67 -22.79
C GLN A 500 22.49 -14.85 -22.41
N ASN A 501 23.10 -15.97 -22.78
CA ASN A 501 24.52 -16.24 -22.55
C ASN A 501 25.40 -15.33 -23.43
N GLU A 502 25.05 -15.13 -24.69
CA GLU A 502 25.76 -14.21 -25.57
C GLU A 502 25.67 -12.77 -25.08
N MET A 503 24.50 -12.37 -24.61
CA MET A 503 24.31 -11.04 -23.96
C MET A 503 25.19 -10.89 -22.71
N TYR A 504 25.28 -11.92 -21.87
CA TYR A 504 26.14 -11.89 -20.69
C TYR A 504 27.61 -11.71 -21.09
N ARG A 505 28.10 -12.51 -22.07
CA ARG A 505 29.49 -12.40 -22.58
C ARG A 505 29.77 -11.02 -23.20
N LEU A 506 28.80 -10.46 -23.91
CA LEU A 506 28.93 -9.12 -24.49
C LEU A 506 29.09 -8.05 -23.38
N ARG A 507 28.31 -8.15 -22.32
CA ARG A 507 28.43 -7.26 -21.15
C ARG A 507 29.76 -7.43 -20.44
N GLU A 508 30.18 -8.68 -20.20
CA GLU A 508 31.44 -9.02 -19.56
C GLU A 508 32.63 -8.41 -20.33
N LYS A 509 32.69 -8.67 -21.65
CA LYS A 509 33.72 -8.12 -22.54
C LYS A 509 33.82 -6.58 -22.49
N ASN A 510 32.70 -5.89 -22.26
CA ASN A 510 32.64 -4.43 -22.30
C ASN A 510 32.52 -3.80 -20.89
N ASN A 511 32.76 -4.56 -19.83
CA ASN A 511 32.65 -4.10 -18.45
C ASN A 511 31.30 -3.42 -18.13
N VAL A 512 30.19 -4.00 -18.61
CA VAL A 512 28.83 -3.52 -18.32
C VAL A 512 28.24 -4.35 -17.20
N PHE A 513 28.48 -3.95 -15.96
CA PHE A 513 28.01 -4.63 -14.77
C PHE A 513 27.17 -3.68 -13.91
N PRO A 514 26.17 -4.21 -13.20
CA PRO A 514 25.48 -3.44 -12.17
C PRO A 514 26.39 -3.27 -10.95
N VAL A 515 26.19 -2.18 -10.24
CA VAL A 515 26.70 -1.98 -8.88
C VAL A 515 25.51 -1.98 -7.91
N TYR A 516 25.77 -2.25 -6.64
CA TYR A 516 24.74 -2.21 -5.61
C TYR A 516 24.90 -0.96 -4.76
N LYS A 517 23.80 -0.25 -4.54
CA LYS A 517 23.72 0.87 -3.63
C LYS A 517 22.83 0.54 -2.46
N MET A 518 23.23 0.95 -1.29
CA MET A 518 22.36 0.97 -0.12
C MET A 518 21.38 2.13 -0.25
N ILE A 519 20.15 1.97 0.20
CA ILE A 519 19.21 3.08 0.25
C ILE A 519 19.71 4.11 1.25
N ASP A 520 19.61 5.39 0.88
CA ASP A 520 19.89 6.52 1.74
C ASP A 520 18.67 7.41 1.82
N THR A 521 18.11 7.54 3.01
CA THR A 521 16.93 8.35 3.30
C THR A 521 17.23 9.50 4.26
N CYS A 522 18.52 9.77 4.47
CA CYS A 522 19.01 10.83 5.33
C CYS A 522 19.48 12.07 4.52
N ALA A 523 19.10 12.21 3.25
CA ALA A 523 19.51 13.31 2.36
C ALA A 523 21.03 13.49 2.27
N SER A 524 21.80 12.44 2.45
CA SER A 524 23.27 12.43 2.55
C SER A 524 23.85 13.29 3.71
N GLU A 525 23.01 13.72 4.67
CA GLU A 525 23.47 14.46 5.85
C GLU A 525 24.09 13.53 6.90
N PHE A 526 23.67 12.27 6.93
CA PHE A 526 24.15 11.24 7.85
C PHE A 526 24.47 9.96 7.07
N ALA A 527 25.40 9.15 7.59
CA ALA A 527 25.64 7.83 7.03
C ALA A 527 24.39 6.94 7.21
N SER A 528 23.88 6.36 6.10
CA SER A 528 22.79 5.39 6.16
C SER A 528 23.32 4.03 6.59
N TYR A 529 22.57 3.34 7.46
CA TYR A 529 22.85 1.97 7.90
C TYR A 529 21.67 1.01 7.64
N VAL A 530 20.79 1.40 6.73
CA VAL A 530 19.65 0.56 6.37
C VAL A 530 20.13 -0.60 5.48
N PRO A 531 19.85 -1.86 5.83
CA PRO A 531 20.41 -3.03 5.13
C PRO A 531 19.68 -3.35 3.82
N TYR A 532 19.10 -2.37 3.13
CA TYR A 532 18.43 -2.54 1.85
C TYR A 532 19.30 -2.02 0.72
N PHE A 533 19.56 -2.90 -0.26
CA PHE A 533 20.40 -2.62 -1.42
C PHE A 533 19.59 -2.77 -2.70
N TYR A 534 19.93 -1.98 -3.70
CA TYR A 534 19.36 -2.08 -5.03
C TYR A 534 20.45 -1.98 -6.10
N SER A 535 20.26 -2.68 -7.20
CA SER A 535 21.20 -2.65 -8.32
C SER A 535 20.98 -1.40 -9.17
N VAL A 536 22.06 -0.80 -9.64
CA VAL A 536 22.05 0.29 -10.63
C VAL A 536 23.09 -0.01 -11.72
N SER A 537 22.78 0.36 -12.96
CA SER A 537 23.69 0.20 -14.09
C SER A 537 24.37 1.51 -14.40
N TYR A 538 25.43 1.87 -13.65
CA TYR A 538 26.29 3.00 -13.94
C TYR A 538 27.60 2.59 -14.62
N THR A 539 28.11 3.46 -15.45
CA THR A 539 29.51 3.49 -15.85
C THR A 539 30.26 4.30 -14.82
N HIS A 540 31.05 3.66 -13.98
CA HIS A 540 31.93 4.27 -12.98
C HIS A 540 31.25 5.14 -11.92
N LEU A 541 31.10 4.59 -10.73
CA LEU A 541 31.33 5.32 -9.52
C LEU A 541 32.65 4.81 -8.96
N THR A 542 33.72 5.51 -9.24
CA THR A 542 34.76 5.61 -8.23
C THR A 542 34.08 6.28 -7.05
N LEU A 543 33.69 5.51 -6.04
CA LEU A 543 33.47 6.11 -4.72
C LEU A 543 34.74 6.86 -4.39
N PRO A 544 34.66 8.15 -3.96
CA PRO A 544 35.81 8.74 -3.32
C PRO A 544 36.17 7.81 -2.17
N THR A 545 37.36 7.28 -2.22
CA THR A 545 37.96 6.53 -1.11
C THR A 545 38.09 7.55 0.01
N ILE A 546 37.23 7.45 1.04
CA ILE A 546 37.44 8.12 2.30
C ILE A 546 38.35 7.24 3.14
#